data_a5f5c7a505e7b337993cce0360c7019b
#
_entry.id   a5f5c7a505e7b337993cce0360c7019b
#
_cell.length_a   1.000
_cell.length_b   1.000
_cell.length_c   1.000
_cell.angle_alpha   90.00
_cell.angle_beta   90.00
_cell.angle_gamma   90.00
#
_symmetry.space_group_name_H-M   'P 1'
#
loop_
_entity.id
_entity.type
_entity.pdbx_description
1 polymer ?
#
loop_
_entity_poly.entity_id
_entity_poly.type
_entity_poly.pdbx_seq_one_letter_code
_entity_poly.pdbx_strand_id
1 'polypeptide(L)'
;DVVPHISALGDAEIIQLRIRVIALENLMIAVLAEGSERQKQIALEMADYISPRSGSTQHPLTVRASDHMSHMVSRAEHFRDLEPE
;
A
#
# COMPACT_ATOMS: atom_id res chain seq x y z
N ASP A 1 -29.96 -1.89 -18.95
CA ASP A 1 -29.52 -1.04 -17.87
C ASP A 1 -28.11 -1.34 -17.45
N VAL A 2 -27.30 -0.32 -17.37
CA VAL A 2 -25.88 -0.47 -17.14
C VAL A 2 -25.56 -0.84 -15.70
N VAL A 3 -26.33 -0.33 -14.76
CA VAL A 3 -25.96 -0.46 -13.33
C VAL A 3 -25.92 -1.88 -12.83
N PRO A 4 -26.98 -2.72 -13.04
CA PRO A 4 -26.89 -4.11 -12.58
C PRO A 4 -25.76 -4.88 -13.28
N HIS A 5 -25.55 -4.59 -14.54
CA HIS A 5 -24.49 -5.25 -15.30
C HIS A 5 -23.12 -4.90 -14.73
N ILE A 6 -22.91 -3.63 -14.41
CA ILE A 6 -21.66 -3.18 -13.84
C ILE A 6 -21.43 -3.84 -12.47
N SER A 7 -22.48 -3.96 -11.67
CA SER A 7 -22.35 -4.58 -10.35
C SER A 7 -21.90 -6.03 -10.47
N ALA A 8 -22.49 -6.79 -11.40
CA ALA A 8 -22.12 -8.19 -11.58
C ALA A 8 -20.68 -8.33 -12.01
N LEU A 9 -20.25 -7.50 -12.95
CA LEU A 9 -18.85 -7.50 -13.39
C LEU A 9 -17.95 -6.98 -12.26
N GLY A 10 -18.46 -6.01 -11.49
CA GLY A 10 -17.68 -5.42 -10.41
C GLY A 10 -17.24 -6.41 -9.37
N ASP A 11 -18.10 -7.37 -9.02
CA ASP A 11 -17.74 -8.37 -8.00
C ASP A 11 -16.55 -9.21 -8.47
N ALA A 12 -16.61 -9.71 -9.68
CA ALA A 12 -15.52 -10.52 -10.21
C ALA A 12 -14.24 -9.70 -10.35
N GLU A 13 -14.38 -8.47 -10.79
CA GLU A 13 -13.23 -7.60 -10.95
C GLU A 13 -12.64 -7.18 -9.63
N ILE A 14 -13.46 -6.97 -8.62
CA ILE A 14 -12.96 -6.64 -7.30
C ILE A 14 -12.12 -7.80 -6.76
N ILE A 15 -12.58 -9.03 -6.93
CA ILE A 15 -11.81 -10.19 -6.50
C ILE A 15 -10.47 -10.24 -7.22
N GLN A 16 -10.48 -10.04 -8.53
CA GLN A 16 -9.24 -10.03 -9.29
C GLN A 16 -8.29 -8.93 -8.84
N LEU A 17 -8.83 -7.74 -8.60
CA LEU A 17 -8.02 -6.63 -8.11
C LEU A 17 -7.43 -6.94 -6.75
N ARG A 18 -8.20 -7.57 -5.88
CA ARG A 18 -7.70 -7.95 -4.56
C ARG A 18 -6.54 -8.92 -4.66
N ILE A 19 -6.67 -9.91 -5.52
CA ILE A 19 -5.59 -10.86 -5.73
C ILE A 19 -4.32 -10.16 -6.19
N ARG A 20 -4.48 -9.26 -7.15
CA ARG A 20 -3.34 -8.55 -7.71
C ARG A 20 -2.71 -7.61 -6.69
N VAL A 21 -3.54 -6.95 -5.90
CA VAL A 21 -3.02 -6.05 -4.87
C VAL A 21 -2.26 -6.83 -3.81
N ILE A 22 -2.80 -7.96 -3.38
CA ILE A 22 -2.10 -8.79 -2.40
C ILE A 22 -0.72 -9.20 -2.95
N ALA A 23 -0.69 -9.64 -4.20
CA ALA A 23 0.56 -10.05 -4.81
C ALA A 23 1.54 -8.89 -4.92
N LEU A 24 1.06 -7.74 -5.40
CA LEU A 24 1.92 -6.58 -5.58
C LEU A 24 2.46 -6.06 -4.26
N GLU A 25 1.61 -6.03 -3.23
CA GLU A 25 2.04 -5.55 -1.93
C GLU A 25 3.11 -6.45 -1.35
N ASN A 26 2.91 -7.75 -1.47
CA ASN A 26 3.90 -8.67 -0.92
C ASN A 26 5.21 -8.63 -1.69
N LEU A 27 5.14 -8.49 -3.00
CA LEU A 27 6.35 -8.29 -3.80
C LEU A 27 7.07 -7.00 -3.40
N MET A 28 6.30 -5.93 -3.18
CA MET A 28 6.89 -4.67 -2.78
C MET A 28 7.54 -4.76 -1.40
N ILE A 29 6.88 -5.45 -0.47
CA ILE A 29 7.44 -5.66 0.85
C ILE A 29 8.77 -6.40 0.75
N ALA A 30 8.82 -7.42 -0.11
CA ALA A 30 10.05 -8.17 -0.31
C ALA A 30 11.15 -7.28 -0.87
N VAL A 31 10.82 -6.45 -1.84
CA VAL A 31 11.78 -5.52 -2.43
C VAL A 31 12.29 -4.55 -1.39
N LEU A 32 11.39 -4.00 -0.58
CA LEU A 32 11.78 -3.06 0.46
C LEU A 32 12.63 -3.70 1.53
N ALA A 33 12.35 -4.97 1.85
CA ALA A 33 13.13 -5.68 2.86
C ALA A 33 14.59 -5.80 2.45
N GLU A 34 14.84 -5.96 1.16
CA GLU A 34 16.19 -6.04 0.64
C GLU A 34 16.76 -4.65 0.30
N GLY A 35 15.94 -3.64 0.36
CA GLY A 35 16.36 -2.31 -0.05
C GLY A 35 17.20 -1.59 0.98
N SER A 36 17.75 -0.46 0.56
CA SER A 36 18.57 0.35 1.44
C SER A 36 17.71 1.13 2.43
N GLU A 37 18.35 1.62 3.47
CA GLU A 37 17.67 2.51 4.41
C GLU A 37 17.15 3.76 3.72
N ARG A 38 17.92 4.25 2.76
CA ARG A 38 17.51 5.41 1.98
C ARG A 38 16.20 5.14 1.23
N GLN A 39 16.07 3.96 0.64
CA GLN A 39 14.88 3.59 -0.08
C GLN A 39 13.65 3.56 0.81
N LYS A 40 13.82 3.01 2.02
CA LYS A 40 12.73 2.97 2.98
C LYS A 40 12.37 4.37 3.46
N GLN A 41 13.38 5.20 3.65
CA GLN A 41 13.16 6.59 4.05
C GLN A 41 12.35 7.33 3.00
N ILE A 42 12.67 7.14 1.73
CA ILE A 42 11.91 7.76 0.65
C ILE A 42 10.46 7.29 0.65
N ALA A 43 10.25 6.00 0.90
CA ALA A 43 8.89 5.46 0.97
C ALA A 43 8.08 6.13 2.09
N LEU A 44 8.70 6.32 3.25
CA LEU A 44 8.04 6.97 4.36
C LEU A 44 7.79 8.44 4.07
N GLU A 45 8.72 9.11 3.40
CA GLU A 45 8.53 10.50 3.01
C GLU A 45 7.37 10.62 2.02
N MET A 46 7.26 9.67 1.12
CA MET A 46 6.15 9.68 0.17
C MET A 46 4.81 9.49 0.88
N ALA A 47 4.78 8.58 1.86
CA ALA A 47 3.57 8.39 2.66
C ALA A 47 3.17 9.68 3.36
N ASP A 48 4.15 10.38 3.90
CA ASP A 48 3.90 11.65 4.57
C ASP A 48 3.44 12.72 3.57
N TYR A 49 3.99 12.68 2.38
CA TYR A 49 3.64 13.66 1.34
C TYR A 49 2.16 13.57 0.93
N ILE A 50 1.61 12.35 0.84
CA ILE A 50 0.21 12.19 0.47
C ILE A 50 -0.74 12.33 1.65
N SER A 51 -0.20 12.41 2.86
CA SER A 51 -1.01 12.60 4.05
C SER A 51 -1.64 13.99 4.04
N PRO A 52 -2.89 14.13 4.51
CA PRO A 52 -3.52 15.44 4.56
C PRO A 52 -2.77 16.36 5.50
N ARG A 53 -2.63 17.61 5.08
CA ARG A 53 -1.97 18.60 5.91
C ARG A 53 -2.97 19.34 6.74
N SER A 54 -2.47 19.93 7.83
CA SER A 54 -3.29 20.74 8.69
C SER A 54 -3.94 21.85 7.88
N GLY A 55 -5.24 21.99 8.04
CA GLY A 55 -5.99 23.01 7.29
C GLY A 55 -6.50 22.57 5.93
N SER A 56 -6.07 21.41 5.46
CA SER A 56 -6.54 20.87 4.17
C SER A 56 -7.77 20.02 4.38
N THR A 57 -8.55 19.88 3.31
CA THR A 57 -9.64 18.92 3.31
C THR A 57 -9.04 17.52 3.30
N GLN A 58 -9.41 16.71 4.28
CA GLN A 58 -8.90 15.36 4.37
C GLN A 58 -9.72 14.41 3.51
N HIS A 59 -9.03 13.68 2.66
CA HIS A 59 -9.67 12.64 1.86
C HIS A 59 -9.42 11.31 2.53
N PRO A 60 -10.48 10.57 2.92
CA PRO A 60 -10.29 9.31 3.66
C PRO A 60 -9.39 8.31 2.96
N LEU A 61 -9.42 8.27 1.64
CA LEU A 61 -8.59 7.34 0.89
C LEU A 61 -7.10 7.67 1.02
N THR A 62 -6.75 8.96 0.99
CA THR A 62 -5.34 9.34 1.15
C THR A 62 -4.83 9.08 2.56
N VAL A 63 -5.67 9.29 3.56
CA VAL A 63 -5.29 8.98 4.93
C VAL A 63 -4.97 7.50 5.06
N ARG A 64 -5.86 6.66 4.55
CA ARG A 64 -5.68 5.23 4.64
C ARG A 64 -4.49 4.74 3.81
N ALA A 65 -4.28 5.36 2.65
CA ALA A 65 -3.16 4.99 1.80
C ALA A 65 -1.84 5.31 2.49
N SER A 66 -1.76 6.48 3.11
CA SER A 66 -0.57 6.87 3.84
C SER A 66 -0.27 5.91 4.97
N ASP A 67 -1.29 5.58 5.76
CA ASP A 67 -1.14 4.63 6.87
C ASP A 67 -0.70 3.27 6.35
N HIS A 68 -1.28 2.84 5.24
CA HIS A 68 -0.98 1.54 4.67
C HIS A 68 0.46 1.47 4.17
N MET A 69 0.94 2.54 3.55
CA MET A 69 2.32 2.60 3.09
C MET A 69 3.30 2.47 4.25
N SER A 70 3.03 3.20 5.34
CA SER A 70 3.88 3.10 6.53
C SER A 70 3.85 1.69 7.11
N HIS A 71 2.69 1.06 7.07
CA HIS A 71 2.54 -0.30 7.56
C HIS A 71 3.37 -1.28 6.72
N MET A 72 3.39 -1.08 5.41
CA MET A 72 4.17 -1.94 4.52
C MET A 72 5.66 -1.80 4.78
N VAL A 73 6.12 -0.59 5.04
CA VAL A 73 7.53 -0.38 5.37
C VAL A 73 7.89 -1.11 6.67
N SER A 74 7.00 -1.00 7.67
CA SER A 74 7.22 -1.72 8.93
C SER A 74 7.31 -3.22 8.72
N ARG A 75 6.45 -3.77 7.88
CA ARG A 75 6.48 -5.19 7.59
C ARG A 75 7.75 -5.58 6.87
N ALA A 76 8.23 -4.73 5.97
CA ALA A 76 9.48 -4.99 5.27
C ALA A 76 10.64 -5.05 6.25
N GLU A 77 10.66 -4.15 7.23
CA GLU A 77 11.70 -4.16 8.24
C GLU A 77 11.62 -5.40 9.11
N HIS A 78 10.42 -5.84 9.41
CA HIS A 78 10.23 -7.06 10.17
C HIS A 78 10.82 -8.28 9.44
N PHE A 79 10.54 -8.40 8.16
CA PHE A 79 11.07 -9.52 7.38
C PHE A 79 12.58 -9.45 7.24
N ARG A 80 13.13 -8.27 7.12
CA ARG A 80 14.56 -8.10 7.07
C ARG A 80 15.22 -8.60 8.35
N ASP A 81 14.61 -8.29 9.49
CA ASP A 81 15.15 -8.67 10.78
C ASP A 81 15.05 -10.18 11.04
N LEU A 82 14.14 -10.85 10.34
CA LEU A 82 14.00 -12.29 10.49
C LEU A 82 15.05 -13.07 9.71
N GLU A 83 15.76 -12.42 8.81
CA GLU A 83 16.70 -13.10 7.95
C GLU A 83 17.90 -13.62 8.75
N PRO A 84 18.26 -14.89 8.57
CA PRO A 84 19.42 -15.43 9.30
C PRO A 84 20.72 -14.83 8.80
N GLU A 85 21.71 -14.87 9.66
CA GLU A 85 23.04 -14.33 9.36
C GLU A 85 23.73 -15.07 8.24
#